data_8832534dfde4fef43e364b2826446544
#
_entry.id   8832534dfde4fef43e364b2826446544
#
_cell.length_a   1.000
_cell.length_b   1.000
_cell.length_c   1.000
_cell.angle_alpha   90.00
_cell.angle_beta   90.00
_cell.angle_gamma   90.00
#
_symmetry.space_group_name_H-M   'P 1'
#
loop_
_entity.id
_entity.type
_entity.pdbx_description
1 polymer ?
#
loop_
_entity_poly.entity_id
_entity_poly.type
_entity_poly.pdbx_seq_one_letter_code
_entity_poly.pdbx_strand_id
1 'polypeptide(L)'
;MTSLSALIRLARPHQWVKNAFVVAPLFFTPEAINGRNLILVALAVAVFCLLASAIYAFNDWCDREADRQHPSKRLRPIASGEVSPGAGLAFSAMLLLAAVILTAAYMPRGFAVYAEIGRAHV
;
A
#
# COMPACT_ATOMS: atom_id res chain seq x y z
N MET A 1 -1.37 -16.26 18.78
CA MET A 1 -2.52 -15.39 18.51
C MET A 1 -2.07 -14.16 17.75
N THR A 2 -2.76 -13.83 16.67
CA THR A 2 -2.39 -12.69 15.83
C THR A 2 -2.75 -11.38 16.53
N SER A 3 -1.77 -10.49 16.74
CA SER A 3 -1.99 -9.19 17.36
C SER A 3 -2.05 -8.09 16.31
N LEU A 4 -2.66 -6.95 16.67
CA LEU A 4 -2.69 -5.77 15.81
C LEU A 4 -1.28 -5.29 15.50
N SER A 5 -0.39 -5.29 16.49
CA SER A 5 1.01 -4.92 16.33
C SER A 5 1.71 -5.78 15.27
N ALA A 6 1.46 -7.10 15.30
CA ALA A 6 2.03 -8.02 14.31
C ALA A 6 1.50 -7.75 12.90
N LEU A 7 0.20 -7.44 12.77
CA LEU A 7 -0.40 -7.10 11.48
C LEU A 7 0.16 -5.79 10.94
N ILE A 8 0.37 -4.79 11.79
CA ILE A 8 0.97 -3.53 11.38
C ILE A 8 2.39 -3.76 10.87
N ARG A 9 3.19 -4.58 11.56
CA ARG A 9 4.54 -4.92 11.09
C ARG A 9 4.51 -5.69 9.77
N LEU A 10 3.52 -6.55 9.57
CA LEU A 10 3.33 -7.27 8.31
C LEU A 10 3.02 -6.32 7.16
N ALA A 11 2.23 -5.29 7.40
CA ALA A 11 1.87 -4.28 6.39
C ALA A 11 3.05 -3.40 5.99
N ARG A 12 4.09 -3.31 6.81
CA ARG A 12 5.31 -2.54 6.56
C ARG A 12 5.06 -1.06 6.26
N PRO A 13 4.45 -0.30 7.21
CA PRO A 13 4.17 1.13 6.96
C PRO A 13 5.41 1.95 6.61
N HIS A 14 6.59 1.53 7.10
CA HIS A 14 7.85 2.21 6.78
C HIS A 14 8.18 2.20 5.28
N GLN A 15 7.59 1.29 4.51
CA GLN A 15 7.76 1.26 3.05
C GLN A 15 6.84 2.26 2.34
N TRP A 16 5.83 2.79 3.04
CA TRP A 16 4.89 3.74 2.44
C TRP A 16 5.53 5.07 2.08
N VAL A 17 6.67 5.39 2.71
CA VAL A 17 7.44 6.59 2.38
C VAL A 17 7.76 6.65 0.89
N LYS A 18 8.02 5.50 0.27
CA LYS A 18 8.30 5.42 -1.17
C LYS A 18 7.10 5.88 -2.00
N ASN A 19 5.89 5.68 -1.49
CA ASN A 19 4.67 6.09 -2.19
C ASN A 19 4.43 7.59 -2.10
N ALA A 20 5.07 8.28 -1.16
CA ALA A 20 5.01 9.73 -1.09
C ALA A 20 5.61 10.38 -2.32
N PHE A 21 6.56 9.73 -2.98
CA PHE A 21 7.14 10.23 -4.22
C PHE A 21 6.13 10.27 -5.38
N VAL A 22 5.04 9.53 -5.29
CA VAL A 22 3.96 9.57 -6.28
C VAL A 22 3.31 10.96 -6.31
N VAL A 23 3.27 11.66 -5.17
CA VAL A 23 2.69 12.99 -5.07
C VAL A 23 3.70 14.11 -5.36
N ALA A 24 4.98 13.79 -5.49
CA ALA A 24 6.01 14.81 -5.72
C ALA A 24 5.72 15.69 -6.94
N PRO A 25 5.29 15.17 -8.10
CA PRO A 25 4.97 16.02 -9.25
C PRO A 25 3.87 17.04 -8.96
N LEU A 26 2.94 16.74 -8.05
CA LEU A 26 1.87 17.65 -7.68
C LEU A 26 2.40 18.95 -7.10
N PHE A 27 3.47 18.89 -6.30
CA PHE A 27 4.06 20.07 -5.69
C PHE A 27 4.74 20.99 -6.71
N PHE A 28 5.05 20.46 -7.89
CA PHE A 28 5.66 21.25 -8.98
C PHE A 28 4.62 21.68 -10.02
N THR A 29 3.34 21.46 -9.76
CA THR A 29 2.24 21.79 -10.66
C THR A 29 1.20 22.62 -9.90
N PRO A 30 1.40 23.95 -9.77
CA PRO A 30 0.49 24.79 -8.95
C PRO A 30 -0.97 24.70 -9.37
N GLU A 31 -1.26 24.50 -10.66
CA GLU A 31 -2.61 24.43 -11.19
C GLU A 31 -3.37 23.21 -10.68
N ALA A 32 -2.66 22.16 -10.29
CA ALA A 32 -3.26 20.95 -9.73
C ALA A 32 -3.47 21.03 -8.21
N ILE A 33 -2.88 22.05 -7.54
CA ILE A 33 -2.96 22.17 -6.09
C ILE A 33 -4.26 22.90 -5.72
N ASN A 34 -5.30 22.10 -5.46
CA ASN A 34 -6.55 22.59 -4.89
C ASN A 34 -7.12 21.49 -3.98
N GLY A 35 -8.12 21.83 -3.14
CA GLY A 35 -8.64 20.91 -2.15
C GLY A 35 -9.12 19.59 -2.74
N ARG A 36 -9.80 19.65 -3.87
CA ARG A 36 -10.32 18.45 -4.54
C ARG A 36 -9.20 17.55 -5.05
N ASN A 37 -8.22 18.12 -5.74
CA ASN A 37 -7.10 17.36 -6.28
C ASN A 37 -6.22 16.77 -5.18
N LEU A 38 -6.03 17.50 -4.09
CA LEU A 38 -5.27 17.00 -2.94
C LEU A 38 -5.95 15.78 -2.32
N ILE A 39 -7.30 15.80 -2.20
CA ILE A 39 -8.05 14.67 -1.68
C ILE A 39 -7.89 13.45 -2.60
N LEU A 40 -8.03 13.65 -3.92
CA LEU A 40 -7.90 12.56 -4.88
C LEU A 40 -6.50 11.97 -4.91
N VAL A 41 -5.47 12.82 -4.79
CA VAL A 41 -4.08 12.36 -4.73
C VAL A 41 -3.84 11.61 -3.42
N ALA A 42 -4.39 12.09 -2.30
CA ALA A 42 -4.28 11.37 -1.03
C ALA A 42 -4.92 9.98 -1.12
N LEU A 43 -6.07 9.86 -1.79
CA LEU A 43 -6.71 8.57 -2.02
C LEU A 43 -5.86 7.67 -2.90
N ALA A 44 -5.23 8.22 -3.93
CA ALA A 44 -4.32 7.47 -4.80
C ALA A 44 -3.12 6.92 -4.00
N VAL A 45 -2.53 7.74 -3.14
CA VAL A 45 -1.43 7.31 -2.26
C VAL A 45 -1.91 6.20 -1.33
N ALA A 46 -3.11 6.34 -0.77
CA ALA A 46 -3.67 5.31 0.10
C ALA A 46 -3.84 3.97 -0.66
N VAL A 47 -4.30 4.02 -1.90
CA VAL A 47 -4.44 2.82 -2.73
C VAL A 47 -3.07 2.17 -2.97
N PHE A 48 -2.05 2.95 -3.32
CA PHE A 48 -0.69 2.43 -3.49
C PHE A 48 -0.14 1.82 -2.21
N CYS A 49 -0.41 2.44 -1.05
CA CYS A 49 0.01 1.90 0.24
C CYS A 49 -0.66 0.56 0.53
N LEU A 50 -1.97 0.46 0.27
CA LEU A 50 -2.71 -0.79 0.44
C LEU A 50 -2.18 -1.88 -0.49
N LEU A 51 -1.93 -1.56 -1.75
CA LEU A 51 -1.38 -2.51 -2.71
C LEU A 51 0.02 -2.97 -2.30
N ALA A 52 0.88 -2.04 -1.90
CA ALA A 52 2.23 -2.37 -1.46
C ALA A 52 2.18 -3.31 -0.25
N SER A 53 1.35 -2.99 0.75
CA SER A 53 1.21 -3.81 1.95
C SER A 53 0.64 -5.19 1.61
N ALA A 54 -0.34 -5.27 0.70
CA ALA A 54 -0.89 -6.54 0.24
C ALA A 54 0.19 -7.42 -0.41
N ILE A 55 1.00 -6.83 -1.27
CA ILE A 55 2.09 -7.53 -1.95
C ILE A 55 3.14 -8.01 -0.95
N TYR A 56 3.55 -7.15 0.00
CA TYR A 56 4.52 -7.54 1.02
C TYR A 56 3.98 -8.65 1.92
N ALA A 57 2.72 -8.57 2.32
CA ALA A 57 2.11 -9.62 3.13
C ALA A 57 2.04 -10.96 2.36
N PHE A 58 1.69 -10.89 1.09
CA PHE A 58 1.65 -12.08 0.23
C PHE A 58 3.05 -12.67 0.04
N ASN A 59 4.06 -11.83 -0.20
CA ASN A 59 5.44 -12.29 -0.33
C ASN A 59 5.93 -12.94 0.95
N ASP A 60 5.62 -12.35 2.10
CA ASP A 60 5.99 -12.94 3.40
C ASP A 60 5.29 -14.29 3.61
N TRP A 61 4.06 -14.42 3.14
CA TRP A 61 3.36 -15.71 3.19
C TRP A 61 4.04 -16.74 2.29
N CYS A 62 4.38 -16.36 1.05
CA CYS A 62 5.07 -17.26 0.11
C CYS A 62 6.43 -17.70 0.65
N ASP A 63 7.17 -16.78 1.27
CA ASP A 63 8.54 -17.00 1.71
C ASP A 63 8.64 -17.51 3.14
N ARG A 64 7.53 -17.78 3.82
CA ARG A 64 7.52 -18.10 5.25
C ARG A 64 8.45 -19.24 5.66
N GLU A 65 8.55 -20.27 4.84
CA GLU A 65 9.42 -21.40 5.15
C GLU A 65 10.90 -21.04 4.96
N ALA A 66 11.24 -20.35 3.87
CA ALA A 66 12.59 -19.89 3.62
C ALA A 66 13.03 -18.86 4.66
N ASP A 67 12.11 -17.96 5.06
CA ASP A 67 12.40 -16.94 6.05
C ASP A 67 12.71 -17.52 7.41
N ARG A 68 12.09 -18.64 7.78
CA ARG A 68 12.38 -19.34 9.04
C ARG A 68 13.83 -19.83 9.11
N GLN A 69 14.44 -20.08 7.97
CA GLN A 69 15.83 -20.54 7.90
C GLN A 69 16.83 -19.39 7.83
N HIS A 70 16.35 -18.14 7.74
CA HIS A 70 17.21 -16.97 7.60
C HIS A 70 17.50 -16.35 8.98
N PRO A 71 18.74 -15.90 9.24
CA PRO A 71 19.11 -15.35 10.58
C PRO A 71 18.30 -14.13 11.02
N SER A 72 17.88 -13.27 10.08
CA SER A 72 17.10 -12.07 10.40
C SER A 72 15.66 -12.15 9.95
N LYS A 73 15.38 -12.74 8.78
CA LYS A 73 14.03 -12.81 8.23
C LYS A 73 13.10 -13.71 9.03
N ARG A 74 13.64 -14.61 9.85
CA ARG A 74 12.84 -15.46 10.74
C ARG A 74 12.01 -14.67 11.74
N LEU A 75 12.35 -13.38 11.96
CA LEU A 75 11.62 -12.50 12.85
C LEU A 75 10.39 -11.86 12.22
N ARG A 76 10.20 -12.05 10.90
CA ARG A 76 9.01 -11.54 10.21
C ARG A 76 7.75 -12.16 10.80
N PRO A 77 6.63 -11.40 10.85
CA PRO A 77 5.43 -11.85 11.58
C PRO A 77 4.92 -13.24 11.20
N ILE A 78 4.85 -13.57 9.91
CA ILE A 78 4.37 -14.89 9.49
C ILE A 78 5.42 -15.98 9.74
N ALA A 79 6.68 -15.69 9.42
CA ALA A 79 7.78 -16.65 9.63
C ALA A 79 7.94 -16.99 11.11
N SER A 80 7.82 -16.00 11.99
CA SER A 80 7.97 -16.17 13.44
C SER A 80 6.77 -16.85 14.10
N GLY A 81 5.63 -16.91 13.40
CA GLY A 81 4.40 -17.46 13.98
C GLY A 81 3.54 -16.44 14.72
N GLU A 82 3.95 -15.17 14.81
CA GLU A 82 3.13 -14.14 15.43
C GLU A 82 1.82 -13.92 14.67
N VAL A 83 1.87 -14.09 13.34
CA VAL A 83 0.70 -14.10 12.46
C VAL A 83 0.62 -15.49 11.87
N SER A 84 -0.52 -16.17 12.02
CA SER A 84 -0.70 -17.48 11.41
C SER A 84 -0.68 -17.34 9.88
N PRO A 85 -0.25 -18.40 9.14
CA PRO A 85 -0.25 -18.32 7.67
C PRO A 85 -1.61 -17.98 7.08
N GLY A 86 -2.69 -18.55 7.63
CA GLY A 86 -4.04 -18.25 7.17
C GLY A 86 -4.44 -16.82 7.42
N ALA A 87 -4.12 -16.27 8.61
CA ALA A 87 -4.40 -14.87 8.93
C ALA A 87 -3.58 -13.93 8.05
N GLY A 88 -2.32 -14.26 7.77
CA GLY A 88 -1.48 -13.46 6.89
C GLY A 88 -2.01 -13.39 5.47
N LEU A 89 -2.43 -14.52 4.93
CA LEU A 89 -3.01 -14.58 3.59
C LEU A 89 -4.34 -13.83 3.53
N ALA A 90 -5.19 -14.00 4.55
CA ALA A 90 -6.47 -13.29 4.64
C ALA A 90 -6.25 -11.77 4.74
N PHE A 91 -5.26 -11.34 5.49
CA PHE A 91 -4.91 -9.93 5.62
C PHE A 91 -4.47 -9.35 4.28
N SER A 92 -3.61 -10.05 3.55
CA SER A 92 -3.18 -9.65 2.20
C SER A 92 -4.38 -9.50 1.26
N ALA A 93 -5.28 -10.50 1.26
CA ALA A 93 -6.47 -10.49 0.41
C ALA A 93 -7.39 -9.32 0.77
N MET A 94 -7.55 -9.03 2.05
CA MET A 94 -8.37 -7.91 2.53
C MET A 94 -7.80 -6.56 2.10
N LEU A 95 -6.49 -6.39 2.20
CA LEU A 95 -5.83 -5.17 1.74
C LEU A 95 -5.97 -4.98 0.24
N LEU A 96 -5.81 -6.05 -0.52
CA LEU A 96 -5.99 -6.01 -1.97
C LEU A 96 -7.42 -5.65 -2.33
N LEU A 97 -8.40 -6.25 -1.66
CA LEU A 97 -9.81 -5.97 -1.89
C LEU A 97 -10.13 -4.50 -1.56
N ALA A 98 -9.60 -3.98 -0.45
CA ALA A 98 -9.77 -2.58 -0.09
C ALA A 98 -9.21 -1.65 -1.18
N ALA A 99 -8.04 -1.96 -1.71
CA ALA A 99 -7.43 -1.19 -2.79
C ALA A 99 -8.28 -1.21 -4.05
N VAL A 100 -8.81 -2.37 -4.42
CA VAL A 100 -9.68 -2.52 -5.60
C VAL A 100 -10.97 -1.72 -5.42
N ILE A 101 -11.60 -1.80 -4.25
CA ILE A 101 -12.84 -1.08 -3.96
C ILE A 101 -12.61 0.43 -4.05
N LEU A 102 -11.54 0.93 -3.43
CA LEU A 102 -11.21 2.36 -3.48
C LEU A 102 -10.94 2.81 -4.91
N THR A 103 -10.20 2.02 -5.68
CA THR A 103 -9.90 2.34 -7.08
C THR A 103 -11.18 2.39 -7.91
N ALA A 104 -12.06 1.41 -7.76
CA ALA A 104 -13.32 1.35 -8.49
C ALA A 104 -14.23 2.53 -8.15
N ALA A 105 -14.24 2.95 -6.87
CA ALA A 105 -15.08 4.06 -6.42
C ALA A 105 -14.59 5.42 -6.90
N TYR A 106 -13.26 5.61 -7.02
CA TYR A 106 -12.68 6.92 -7.26
C TYR A 106 -11.88 7.04 -8.56
N MET A 107 -11.78 5.96 -9.34
CA MET A 107 -10.98 5.94 -10.56
C MET A 107 -11.34 7.05 -11.56
N PRO A 108 -12.63 7.33 -11.87
CA PRO A 108 -12.96 8.40 -12.80
C PRO A 108 -12.42 9.76 -12.35
N ARG A 109 -12.48 10.02 -11.04
CA ARG A 109 -11.97 11.27 -10.46
C ARG A 109 -10.46 11.32 -10.48
N GLY A 110 -9.82 10.19 -10.15
CA GLY A 110 -8.36 10.06 -10.18
C GLY A 110 -7.81 10.26 -11.58
N PHE A 111 -8.49 9.70 -12.57
CA PHE A 111 -8.13 9.90 -13.97
C PHE A 111 -8.21 11.37 -14.38
N ALA A 112 -9.24 12.08 -13.92
CA ALA A 112 -9.38 13.51 -14.21
C ALA A 112 -8.22 14.32 -13.65
N VAL A 113 -7.79 14.01 -12.41
CA VAL A 113 -6.62 14.67 -11.80
C VAL A 113 -5.36 14.38 -12.60
N TYR A 114 -5.16 13.13 -12.98
CA TYR A 114 -4.00 12.72 -13.75
C TYR A 114 -3.95 13.44 -15.09
N ALA A 115 -5.11 13.59 -15.77
CA ALA A 115 -5.22 14.30 -17.02
C ALA A 115 -4.89 15.79 -16.87
N GLU A 116 -5.34 16.41 -15.77
CA GLU A 116 -5.02 17.80 -15.47
C GLU A 116 -3.51 18.01 -15.27
N ILE A 117 -2.87 17.13 -14.53
CA ILE A 117 -1.42 17.19 -14.30
C ILE A 117 -0.68 17.04 -15.62
N GLY A 118 -1.05 16.09 -16.45
CA GLY A 118 -0.45 15.88 -17.76
C GLY A 118 -0.62 17.09 -18.66
N ARG A 119 -1.80 17.72 -18.63
CA ARG A 119 -2.10 18.90 -19.42
C ARG A 119 -1.25 20.11 -19.00
N ALA A 120 -1.01 20.24 -17.70
CA ALA A 120 -0.20 21.34 -17.17
C ALA A 120 1.28 21.22 -17.57
N HIS A 121 1.76 20.03 -17.93
CA HIS A 121 3.14 19.78 -18.30
C HIS A 121 3.37 19.68 -19.82
N VAL A 122 2.35 19.91 -20.61
CA VAL A 122 2.45 19.88 -22.08
C VAL A 122 2.80 21.23 -22.72
#